data_8ab141c6fbf030675fdf50749f65a174
#
_entry.id   8ab141c6fbf030675fdf50749f65a174
#
_cell.length_a   1.000
_cell.length_b   1.000
_cell.length_c   1.000
_cell.angle_alpha   90.00
_cell.angle_beta   90.00
_cell.angle_gamma   90.00
#
_symmetry.space_group_name_H-M   'P 1'
#
loop_
_entity.id
_entity.type
_entity.pdbx_description
1 polymer ?
#
loop_
_entity_poly.entity_id
_entity_poly.type
_entity_poly.pdbx_seq_one_letter_code
_entity_poly.pdbx_strand_id
1 'polypeptide(L)'
;MPDLRLDYPEIYPKWQSYLDAFDITRSTPELPEMTSEQERYFINGRNIVTTYYNVKNLEQRLTKYVIRAPFTGVLTEAQVTEGTLVRPGQALGVYINPRIYELEVAVNKSYSDFLRVGRKVRLDNLEGTQQYEGTVSRINAAVNQQ
;
A
#
# COMPACT_ATOMS: atom_id res chain seq x y z
N MET A 1 3.18 -35.03 10.88
CA MET A 1 2.29 -34.88 12.05
C MET A 1 1.76 -36.24 12.52
N PRO A 2 2.61 -37.08 13.15
CA PRO A 2 2.16 -38.41 13.60
C PRO A 2 1.05 -38.35 14.65
N ASP A 3 1.13 -37.41 15.60
CA ASP A 3 0.13 -37.29 16.67
C ASP A 3 -1.26 -36.93 16.13
N LEU A 4 -1.35 -36.02 15.15
CA LEU A 4 -2.62 -35.62 14.53
C LEU A 4 -3.28 -36.80 13.81
N ARG A 5 -2.48 -37.68 13.22
CA ARG A 5 -2.97 -38.88 12.54
C ARG A 5 -3.55 -39.91 13.51
N LEU A 6 -2.96 -40.01 14.71
CA LEU A 6 -3.39 -40.97 15.73
C LEU A 6 -4.58 -40.45 16.53
N ASP A 7 -4.50 -39.18 16.96
CA ASP A 7 -5.48 -38.60 17.86
C ASP A 7 -6.72 -38.04 17.15
N TYR A 8 -6.54 -37.59 15.91
CA TYR A 8 -7.59 -36.88 15.14
C TYR A 8 -7.58 -37.30 13.65
N PRO A 9 -7.88 -38.57 13.33
CA PRO A 9 -7.80 -39.09 11.97
C PRO A 9 -8.74 -38.37 10.98
N GLU A 10 -9.86 -37.78 11.44
CA GLU A 10 -10.83 -37.07 10.62
C GLU A 10 -10.28 -35.76 10.05
N ILE A 11 -9.47 -35.05 10.82
CA ILE A 11 -8.91 -33.75 10.40
C ILE A 11 -7.52 -33.87 9.77
N TYR A 12 -6.87 -35.03 9.95
CA TYR A 12 -5.53 -35.29 9.42
C TYR A 12 -5.39 -35.04 7.92
N PRO A 13 -6.30 -35.53 7.03
CA PRO A 13 -6.16 -35.33 5.59
C PRO A 13 -6.14 -33.85 5.18
N LYS A 14 -6.95 -33.03 5.85
CA LYS A 14 -7.00 -31.58 5.61
C LYS A 14 -5.66 -30.90 5.89
N TRP A 15 -5.08 -31.20 7.03
CA TRP A 15 -3.79 -30.64 7.44
C TRP A 15 -2.61 -31.22 6.67
N GLN A 16 -2.70 -32.48 6.25
CA GLN A 16 -1.70 -33.07 5.37
C GLN A 16 -1.71 -32.39 4.01
N SER A 17 -2.89 -32.16 3.40
CA SER A 17 -3.01 -31.43 2.13
C SER A 17 -2.47 -30.02 2.23
N TYR A 18 -2.67 -29.34 3.38
CA TYR A 18 -2.09 -28.03 3.64
C TYR A 18 -0.55 -28.07 3.64
N LEU A 19 0.05 -29.07 4.29
CA LEU A 19 1.49 -29.23 4.30
C LEU A 19 2.06 -29.59 2.92
N ASP A 20 1.36 -30.43 2.18
CA ASP A 20 1.76 -30.83 0.83
C ASP A 20 1.69 -29.68 -0.18
N ALA A 21 0.82 -28.70 0.07
CA ALA A 21 0.71 -27.46 -0.70
C ALA A 21 1.74 -26.39 -0.32
N PHE A 22 2.50 -26.62 0.76
CA PHE A 22 3.47 -25.65 1.25
C PHE A 22 4.72 -25.62 0.36
N ASP A 23 5.02 -24.41 -0.18
CA ASP A 23 6.19 -24.16 -0.99
C ASP A 23 6.98 -23.00 -0.37
N ILE A 24 8.20 -23.27 0.04
CA ILE A 24 9.10 -22.29 0.69
C ILE A 24 9.45 -21.10 -0.22
N THR A 25 9.27 -21.23 -1.53
CA THR A 25 9.53 -20.15 -2.50
C THR A 25 8.33 -19.23 -2.73
N ARG A 26 7.18 -19.60 -2.20
CA ARG A 26 5.92 -18.87 -2.35
C ARG A 26 5.43 -18.34 -1.00
N SER A 27 4.45 -17.45 -1.05
CA SER A 27 3.76 -17.02 0.16
C SER A 27 3.06 -18.19 0.82
N THR A 28 3.19 -18.28 2.15
CA THR A 28 2.54 -19.30 2.95
C THR A 28 1.03 -19.33 2.66
N PRO A 29 0.46 -20.49 2.29
CA PRO A 29 -0.98 -20.60 2.03
C PRO A 29 -1.81 -20.26 3.29
N GLU A 30 -3.07 -19.93 3.10
CA GLU A 30 -3.97 -19.66 4.23
C GLU A 30 -4.22 -20.91 5.04
N LEU A 31 -4.29 -20.74 6.37
CA LEU A 31 -4.59 -21.85 7.28
C LEU A 31 -5.97 -22.42 6.96
N PRO A 32 -6.13 -23.75 6.98
CA PRO A 32 -7.43 -24.38 6.85
C PRO A 32 -8.39 -23.90 7.96
N GLU A 33 -9.66 -23.73 7.61
CA GLU A 33 -10.67 -23.42 8.61
C GLU A 33 -10.76 -24.51 9.67
N MET A 34 -10.73 -24.12 10.92
CA MET A 34 -10.86 -25.01 12.06
C MET A 34 -12.33 -25.15 12.43
N THR A 35 -12.88 -26.33 12.16
CA THR A 35 -14.32 -26.62 12.29
C THR A 35 -14.73 -27.10 13.69
N SER A 36 -13.83 -27.67 14.48
CA SER A 36 -14.11 -28.18 15.81
C SER A 36 -13.28 -27.47 16.89
N GLU A 37 -13.83 -27.45 18.12
CA GLU A 37 -13.08 -26.89 19.27
C GLU A 37 -11.85 -27.71 19.58
N GLN A 38 -11.91 -29.04 19.45
CA GLN A 38 -10.79 -29.94 19.67
C GLN A 38 -9.64 -29.65 18.68
N GLU A 39 -9.97 -29.41 17.42
CA GLU A 39 -9.01 -29.00 16.40
C GLU A 39 -8.33 -27.67 16.78
N ARG A 40 -9.14 -26.68 17.22
CA ARG A 40 -8.62 -25.38 17.67
C ARG A 40 -7.67 -25.53 18.85
N TYR A 41 -8.03 -26.33 19.85
CA TYR A 41 -7.18 -26.57 21.01
C TYR A 41 -5.88 -27.25 20.62
N PHE A 42 -5.92 -28.26 19.76
CA PHE A 42 -4.74 -28.95 19.27
C PHE A 42 -3.80 -28.03 18.51
N ILE A 43 -4.32 -27.29 17.54
CA ILE A 43 -3.53 -26.40 16.67
C ILE A 43 -2.96 -25.21 17.46
N ASN A 44 -3.76 -24.60 18.34
CA ASN A 44 -3.29 -23.52 19.20
C ASN A 44 -2.28 -24.01 20.26
N GLY A 45 -2.53 -25.16 20.87
CA GLY A 45 -1.61 -25.77 21.85
C GLY A 45 -0.23 -26.07 21.27
N ARG A 46 -0.12 -26.26 19.96
CA ARG A 46 1.13 -26.44 19.24
C ARG A 46 1.72 -25.14 18.68
N ASN A 47 1.14 -24.00 19.01
CA ASN A 47 1.56 -22.66 18.54
C ASN A 47 1.56 -22.50 17.00
N ILE A 48 0.82 -23.33 16.26
CA ILE A 48 0.81 -23.29 14.79
C ILE A 48 0.25 -21.96 14.29
N VAL A 49 -0.84 -21.48 14.87
CA VAL A 49 -1.47 -20.20 14.52
C VAL A 49 -0.51 -19.05 14.77
N THR A 50 0.13 -19.02 15.93
CA THR A 50 1.11 -17.97 16.27
C THR A 50 2.28 -17.96 15.29
N THR A 51 2.82 -19.15 14.98
CA THR A 51 3.92 -19.29 14.03
C THR A 51 3.51 -18.84 12.63
N TYR A 52 2.32 -19.20 12.19
CA TYR A 52 1.75 -18.77 10.90
C TYR A 52 1.71 -17.24 10.79
N TYR A 53 1.13 -16.55 11.77
CA TYR A 53 1.07 -15.09 11.74
C TYR A 53 2.44 -14.42 11.85
N ASN A 54 3.39 -15.02 12.57
CA ASN A 54 4.77 -14.54 12.59
C ASN A 54 5.41 -14.63 11.19
N VAL A 55 5.22 -15.74 10.49
CA VAL A 55 5.69 -15.90 9.11
C VAL A 55 5.02 -14.90 8.19
N LYS A 56 3.70 -14.73 8.27
CA LYS A 56 2.96 -13.71 7.48
C LYS A 56 3.47 -12.29 7.72
N ASN A 57 3.78 -11.93 8.96
CA ASN A 57 4.39 -10.64 9.28
C ASN A 57 5.77 -10.47 8.62
N LEU A 58 6.58 -11.52 8.61
CA LEU A 58 7.88 -11.50 7.95
C LEU A 58 7.73 -11.38 6.42
N GLU A 59 6.79 -12.10 5.82
CA GLU A 59 6.45 -11.97 4.40
C GLU A 59 6.03 -10.54 4.05
N GLN A 60 5.14 -9.93 4.84
CA GLN A 60 4.72 -8.53 4.65
C GLN A 60 5.88 -7.54 4.81
N ARG A 61 6.79 -7.81 5.74
CA ARG A 61 8.00 -6.99 5.87
C ARG A 61 8.88 -7.12 4.63
N LEU A 62 9.03 -8.33 4.11
CA LEU A 62 9.83 -8.60 2.91
C LEU A 62 9.29 -7.85 1.68
N THR A 63 7.95 -7.77 1.51
CA THR A 63 7.36 -7.02 0.38
C THR A 63 7.75 -5.54 0.38
N LYS A 64 8.03 -4.95 1.54
CA LYS A 64 8.43 -3.54 1.67
C LYS A 64 9.84 -3.27 1.14
N TYR A 65 10.66 -4.30 0.94
CA TYR A 65 11.98 -4.15 0.31
C TYR A 65 11.89 -4.10 -1.23
N VAL A 66 10.74 -4.41 -1.80
CA VAL A 66 10.49 -4.29 -3.24
C VAL A 66 9.60 -3.08 -3.48
N ILE A 67 10.23 -1.95 -3.79
CA ILE A 67 9.53 -0.69 -4.04
C ILE A 67 9.10 -0.68 -5.51
N ARG A 68 7.79 -0.53 -5.73
CA ARG A 68 7.19 -0.45 -7.07
C ARG A 68 6.57 0.91 -7.29
N ALA A 69 6.53 1.35 -8.55
CA ALA A 69 5.84 2.57 -8.94
C ALA A 69 4.34 2.47 -8.59
N PRO A 70 3.78 3.42 -7.81
CA PRO A 70 2.38 3.37 -7.37
C PRO A 70 1.37 3.72 -8.48
N PHE A 71 1.85 4.34 -9.57
CA PHE A 71 1.05 4.75 -10.72
C PHE A 71 1.91 4.80 -11.97
N THR A 72 1.33 4.99 -13.14
CA THR A 72 2.07 5.24 -14.40
C THR A 72 2.63 6.65 -14.39
N GLY A 73 3.95 6.79 -14.44
CA GLY A 73 4.61 8.07 -14.33
C GLY A 73 6.08 8.02 -14.77
N VAL A 74 6.83 9.03 -14.37
CA VAL A 74 8.25 9.19 -14.70
C VAL A 74 9.06 9.43 -13.43
N LEU A 75 10.16 8.71 -13.29
CA LEU A 75 11.19 8.99 -12.28
C LEU A 75 12.02 10.18 -12.76
N THR A 76 11.85 11.34 -12.11
CA THR A 76 12.58 12.57 -12.49
C THR A 76 13.93 12.68 -11.80
N GLU A 77 14.04 12.12 -10.60
CA GLU A 77 15.28 12.09 -9.83
C GLU A 77 15.48 10.73 -9.20
N ALA A 78 16.68 10.16 -9.35
CA ALA A 78 17.13 9.00 -8.61
C ALA A 78 18.21 9.46 -7.61
N GLN A 79 17.93 9.35 -6.32
CA GLN A 79 18.83 9.79 -5.25
C GLN A 79 19.71 8.64 -4.72
N VAL A 80 19.49 7.44 -5.25
CA VAL A 80 20.23 6.24 -4.86
C VAL A 80 20.66 5.47 -6.09
N THR A 81 21.79 4.80 -5.98
CA THR A 81 22.36 3.90 -7.00
C THR A 81 22.55 2.51 -6.41
N GLU A 82 22.79 1.53 -7.24
CA GLU A 82 23.12 0.19 -6.80
C GLU A 82 24.31 0.22 -5.83
N GLY A 83 24.20 -0.52 -4.71
CA GLY A 83 25.20 -0.52 -3.64
C GLY A 83 25.02 0.59 -2.60
N THR A 84 24.10 1.53 -2.78
CA THR A 84 23.81 2.56 -1.77
C THR A 84 23.12 1.95 -0.54
N LEU A 85 23.64 2.23 0.66
CA LEU A 85 22.98 1.88 1.91
C LEU A 85 21.75 2.77 2.13
N VAL A 86 20.58 2.17 2.08
CA VAL A 86 19.29 2.86 2.29
C VAL A 86 18.81 2.68 3.73
N ARG A 87 18.35 3.77 4.35
CA ARG A 87 17.79 3.77 5.70
C ARG A 87 16.27 3.99 5.66
N PRO A 88 15.53 3.49 6.67
CA PRO A 88 14.11 3.81 6.79
C PRO A 88 13.85 5.31 6.81
N GLY A 89 12.89 5.78 6.01
CA GLY A 89 12.56 7.20 5.89
C GLY A 89 13.44 8.00 4.92
N GLN A 90 14.46 7.40 4.32
CA GLN A 90 15.28 8.06 3.31
C GLN A 90 14.51 8.20 1.99
N ALA A 91 14.58 9.39 1.38
CA ALA A 91 14.08 9.61 0.02
C ALA A 91 14.97 8.85 -0.98
N LEU A 92 14.34 8.13 -1.89
CA LEU A 92 15.03 7.33 -2.92
C LEU A 92 15.03 8.02 -4.28
N GLY A 93 14.09 8.93 -4.49
CA GLY A 93 13.93 9.65 -5.73
C GLY A 93 12.61 10.39 -5.79
N VAL A 94 12.37 11.07 -6.89
CA VAL A 94 11.13 11.81 -7.17
C VAL A 94 10.43 11.15 -8.35
N TYR A 95 9.18 10.76 -8.12
CA TYR A 95 8.35 10.08 -9.13
C TYR A 95 7.08 10.87 -9.36
N ILE A 96 6.83 11.29 -10.59
CA ILE A 96 5.74 12.20 -10.94
C ILE A 96 4.79 11.60 -11.98
N ASN A 97 3.53 12.06 -11.94
CA ASN A 97 2.57 11.81 -13.00
C ASN A 97 2.55 12.99 -13.99
N PRO A 98 3.11 12.87 -15.21
CA PRO A 98 3.20 13.97 -16.15
C PRO A 98 1.87 14.31 -16.84
N ARG A 99 0.80 13.56 -16.54
CA ARG A 99 -0.53 13.79 -17.13
C ARG A 99 -1.42 14.70 -16.29
N ILE A 100 -1.07 14.90 -15.04
CA ILE A 100 -1.87 15.68 -14.09
C ILE A 100 -0.98 16.79 -13.54
N TYR A 101 -1.44 18.01 -13.71
CA TYR A 101 -0.77 19.20 -13.18
C TYR A 101 -1.66 19.84 -12.12
N GLU A 102 -1.07 20.26 -11.03
CA GLU A 102 -1.71 21.09 -10.03
C GLU A 102 -1.09 22.48 -10.08
N LEU A 103 -1.96 23.49 -10.15
CA LEU A 103 -1.57 24.90 -10.09
C LEU A 103 -2.02 25.47 -8.76
N GLU A 104 -1.08 25.95 -7.96
CA GLU A 104 -1.38 26.66 -6.73
C GLU A 104 -1.41 28.16 -7.00
N VAL A 105 -2.54 28.79 -6.69
CA VAL A 105 -2.77 30.23 -6.94
C VAL A 105 -3.22 30.91 -5.65
N ALA A 106 -2.55 31.99 -5.28
CA ALA A 106 -3.00 32.86 -4.21
C ALA A 106 -4.15 33.76 -4.68
N VAL A 107 -5.29 33.66 -4.02
CA VAL A 107 -6.49 34.42 -4.37
C VAL A 107 -6.84 35.38 -3.22
N ASN A 108 -7.19 36.61 -3.56
CA ASN A 108 -7.61 37.60 -2.57
C ASN A 108 -8.89 37.13 -1.84
N LYS A 109 -8.96 37.38 -0.52
CA LYS A 109 -10.07 36.99 0.34
C LYS A 109 -11.44 37.45 -0.18
N SER A 110 -11.51 38.58 -0.89
CA SER A 110 -12.75 39.10 -1.50
C SER A 110 -13.39 38.12 -2.50
N TYR A 111 -12.61 37.20 -3.05
CA TYR A 111 -13.09 36.19 -4.00
C TYR A 111 -13.35 34.82 -3.37
N SER A 112 -13.14 34.69 -2.05
CA SER A 112 -13.28 33.41 -1.35
C SER A 112 -14.67 32.78 -1.51
N ASP A 113 -15.72 33.61 -1.51
CA ASP A 113 -17.11 33.17 -1.62
C ASP A 113 -17.45 32.52 -2.97
N PHE A 114 -16.65 32.83 -3.99
CA PHE A 114 -16.79 32.27 -5.32
C PHE A 114 -16.03 30.94 -5.50
N LEU A 115 -15.13 30.61 -4.57
CA LEU A 115 -14.32 29.41 -4.61
C LEU A 115 -15.06 28.25 -3.95
N ARG A 116 -15.26 27.18 -4.71
CA ARG A 116 -15.80 25.91 -4.18
C ARG A 116 -15.03 24.75 -4.81
N VAL A 117 -14.69 23.75 -4.02
CA VAL A 117 -14.09 22.51 -4.52
C VAL A 117 -15.02 21.90 -5.56
N GLY A 118 -14.46 21.41 -6.65
CA GLY A 118 -15.20 20.86 -7.80
C GLY A 118 -15.64 21.89 -8.84
N ARG A 119 -15.47 23.20 -8.59
CA ARG A 119 -15.81 24.24 -9.56
C ARG A 119 -14.81 24.25 -10.71
N LYS A 120 -15.31 24.34 -11.94
CA LYS A 120 -14.48 24.54 -13.13
C LYS A 120 -13.97 25.97 -13.20
N VAL A 121 -12.71 26.11 -13.56
CA VAL A 121 -12.03 27.39 -13.76
C VAL A 121 -11.35 27.38 -15.11
N ARG A 122 -11.31 28.53 -15.76
CA ARG A 122 -10.51 28.76 -16.97
C ARG A 122 -9.21 29.39 -16.57
N LEU A 123 -8.15 28.95 -17.18
CA LEU A 123 -6.80 29.42 -17.00
C LEU A 123 -6.28 29.88 -18.37
N ASP A 124 -5.92 31.12 -18.49
CA ASP A 124 -5.29 31.66 -19.69
C ASP A 124 -3.76 31.74 -19.43
N ASN A 125 -2.96 31.41 -20.45
CA ASN A 125 -1.53 31.67 -20.34
C ASN A 125 -1.28 33.19 -20.40
N LEU A 126 -0.09 33.60 -19.94
CA LEU A 126 0.28 35.03 -19.87
C LEU A 126 0.19 35.76 -21.22
N GLU A 127 0.29 35.05 -22.33
CA GLU A 127 0.22 35.56 -23.68
C GLU A 127 -1.21 35.57 -24.24
N GLY A 128 -2.17 34.99 -23.53
CA GLY A 128 -3.57 34.87 -23.96
C GLY A 128 -3.80 33.96 -25.17
N THR A 129 -2.79 33.20 -25.58
CA THR A 129 -2.81 32.35 -26.77
C THR A 129 -3.39 30.97 -26.53
N GLN A 130 -3.38 30.50 -25.29
CA GLN A 130 -3.86 29.17 -24.90
C GLN A 130 -4.76 29.24 -23.69
N GLN A 131 -5.86 28.52 -23.76
CA GLN A 131 -6.81 28.37 -22.64
C GLN A 131 -6.79 26.96 -22.14
N TYR A 132 -6.79 26.82 -20.83
CA TYR A 132 -6.84 25.54 -20.13
C TYR A 132 -8.09 25.49 -19.25
N GLU A 133 -8.72 24.34 -19.14
CA GLU A 133 -9.76 24.09 -18.14
C GLU A 133 -9.13 23.38 -16.95
N GLY A 134 -9.40 23.90 -15.76
CA GLY A 134 -9.04 23.27 -14.50
C GLY A 134 -10.26 23.07 -13.62
N THR A 135 -10.10 22.25 -12.58
CA THR A 135 -11.12 22.08 -11.55
C THR A 135 -10.47 22.36 -10.20
N VAL A 136 -11.15 23.13 -9.36
CA VAL A 136 -10.66 23.40 -8.00
C VAL A 136 -10.64 22.10 -7.21
N SER A 137 -9.43 21.58 -6.92
CA SER A 137 -9.21 20.34 -6.17
C SER A 137 -9.23 20.58 -4.66
N ARG A 138 -8.66 21.70 -4.24
CA ARG A 138 -8.47 22.02 -2.82
C ARG A 138 -8.47 23.56 -2.59
N ILE A 139 -8.97 23.98 -1.44
CA ILE A 139 -8.91 25.36 -0.97
C ILE A 139 -8.16 25.36 0.36
N ASN A 140 -6.99 25.98 0.39
CA ASN A 140 -6.22 26.16 1.62
C ASN A 140 -6.63 27.49 2.25
N ALA A 141 -7.20 27.46 3.45
CA ALA A 141 -7.62 28.65 4.20
C ALA A 141 -6.46 29.27 5.00
N ALA A 142 -5.24 29.22 4.51
CA ALA A 142 -4.12 29.94 5.14
C ALA A 142 -4.18 31.42 4.73
N VAL A 143 -4.60 32.27 5.67
CA VAL A 143 -4.54 33.72 5.50
C VAL A 143 -3.12 34.17 5.86
N ASN A 144 -2.29 34.44 4.86
CA ASN A 144 -1.04 35.17 5.11
C ASN A 144 -1.42 36.61 5.44
N GLN A 145 -1.33 37.00 6.71
CA GLN A 145 -1.33 38.38 7.11
C GLN A 145 0.04 38.96 6.73
N GLN A 146 0.08 39.76 5.69
CA GLN A 146 1.12 40.76 5.49
C GLN A 146 0.66 42.06 6.09
#